data_49d0b797ed6bddaaabb4543b7c540f93
#
_entry.id   49d0b797ed6bddaaabb4543b7c540f93
#
_cell.length_a   1.000
_cell.length_b   1.000
_cell.length_c   1.000
_cell.angle_alpha   90.00
_cell.angle_beta   90.00
_cell.angle_gamma   90.00
#
_symmetry.space_group_name_H-M   'P 1'
#
loop_
_entity.id
_entity.type
_entity.pdbx_description
1 polymer ?
#
loop_
_entity_poly.entity_id
_entity_poly.type
_entity_poly.pdbx_seq_one_letter_code
_entity_poly.pdbx_strand_id
1 'polypeptide(L)'
;VYKRQDEYGDFRFILEGEMLSDGSGKAQFAEGIEVGQVFKLGTKYSEAMNATFLDNQGKAQPLIMGCYGIGISRTLSAIVEQNNDENGIIWPKSVTPFDLHLITINPKKDDQRELGDQLYAQLNDKFDVLYDDRKERAGVKFNDADLIGLPLRVVVGKRAEEGVVEVKQRLNGESEEIHVNDLENYLKDLY
;
A
#
# COMPACT_ATOMS: atom_id res chain seq x y z
N VAL A 1 20.47 51.51 12.10
CA VAL A 1 19.04 51.27 12.04
C VAL A 1 18.51 51.81 10.72
N TYR A 2 18.04 50.93 9.88
CA TYR A 2 17.42 51.26 8.58
C TYR A 2 16.01 51.84 8.84
N LYS A 3 15.81 53.11 8.47
CA LYS A 3 14.55 53.82 8.70
C LYS A 3 13.75 54.04 7.43
N ARG A 4 14.25 53.59 6.28
CA ARG A 4 13.56 53.75 5.01
C ARG A 4 13.09 52.40 4.53
N GLN A 5 11.80 52.25 4.39
CA GLN A 5 11.09 51.08 3.84
C GLN A 5 10.19 51.59 2.72
N ASP A 6 10.20 50.89 1.62
CA ASP A 6 9.43 51.28 0.44
C ASP A 6 8.01 50.73 0.49
N GLU A 7 7.81 49.59 1.18
CA GLU A 7 6.50 48.93 1.36
C GLU A 7 6.37 48.33 2.77
N TYR A 8 5.12 48.26 3.24
CA TYR A 8 4.73 47.63 4.50
C TYR A 8 3.63 46.65 4.23
N GLY A 9 3.67 45.47 4.86
CA GLY A 9 2.63 44.45 4.72
C GLY A 9 2.62 43.50 5.91
N ASP A 10 1.61 42.67 5.96
CA ASP A 10 1.57 41.56 6.91
C ASP A 10 2.28 40.34 6.28
N PHE A 11 3.48 40.03 6.77
CA PHE A 11 4.33 38.94 6.26
C PHE A 11 4.37 37.75 7.19
N ARG A 12 3.42 37.65 8.14
CA ARG A 12 3.27 36.46 8.96
C ARG A 12 2.63 35.28 8.18
N PHE A 13 2.80 34.09 8.70
CA PHE A 13 2.07 32.94 8.18
C PHE A 13 0.57 33.08 8.45
N ILE A 14 -0.24 32.64 7.49
CA ILE A 14 -1.68 32.51 7.66
C ILE A 14 -1.99 31.46 8.73
N LEU A 15 -3.02 31.71 9.55
CA LEU A 15 -3.49 30.79 10.57
C LEU A 15 -4.73 30.04 10.08
N GLU A 16 -4.94 28.86 10.64
CA GLU A 16 -6.14 28.08 10.35
C GLU A 16 -7.42 28.84 10.70
N GLY A 17 -8.39 28.81 9.80
CA GLY A 17 -9.65 29.53 9.94
C GLY A 17 -9.62 31.02 9.54
N GLU A 18 -8.45 31.57 9.20
CA GLU A 18 -8.36 32.93 8.65
C GLU A 18 -8.93 33.02 7.24
N MET A 19 -9.51 34.19 6.92
CA MET A 19 -10.03 34.47 5.59
C MET A 19 -8.87 34.63 4.60
N LEU A 20 -8.99 33.96 3.44
CA LEU A 20 -8.06 34.15 2.33
C LEU A 20 -8.13 35.58 1.80
N SER A 21 -7.03 36.13 1.31
CA SER A 21 -6.92 37.51 0.86
C SER A 21 -7.84 37.86 -0.32
N ASP A 22 -8.22 36.85 -1.11
CA ASP A 22 -9.17 36.98 -2.23
C ASP A 22 -10.64 36.82 -1.82
N GLY A 23 -10.90 36.54 -0.53
CA GLY A 23 -12.24 36.35 0.00
C GLY A 23 -12.91 35.03 -0.38
N SER A 24 -12.21 34.10 -1.03
CA SER A 24 -12.78 32.85 -1.54
C SER A 24 -13.14 31.84 -0.45
N GLY A 25 -12.63 32.01 0.79
CA GLY A 25 -12.91 31.11 1.89
C GLY A 25 -11.98 31.28 3.07
N LYS A 26 -12.06 30.35 4.01
CA LYS A 26 -11.18 30.26 5.17
C LYS A 26 -10.08 29.25 4.94
N ALA A 27 -8.87 29.58 5.42
CA ALA A 27 -7.74 28.67 5.38
C ALA A 27 -8.02 27.40 6.20
N GLN A 28 -7.76 26.24 5.62
CA GLN A 28 -7.73 24.96 6.32
C GLN A 28 -6.36 24.32 6.07
N PHE A 29 -5.80 23.74 7.11
CA PHE A 29 -4.53 23.05 7.02
C PHE A 29 -4.77 21.54 7.03
N ALA A 30 -4.04 20.86 6.16
CA ALA A 30 -4.01 19.40 6.12
C ALA A 30 -2.58 18.95 5.86
N GLU A 31 -2.17 17.88 6.52
CA GLU A 31 -0.94 17.19 6.21
C GLU A 31 -1.20 16.22 5.06
N GLY A 32 -0.23 16.11 4.15
CA GLY A 32 -0.34 15.23 3.00
C GLY A 32 1.02 14.64 2.63
N ILE A 33 0.99 13.47 2.01
CA ILE A 33 2.18 12.80 1.48
C ILE A 33 2.21 13.06 -0.03
N GLU A 34 3.27 13.72 -0.51
CA GLU A 34 3.49 13.93 -1.94
C GLU A 34 3.94 12.61 -2.59
N VAL A 35 3.06 11.94 -3.30
CA VAL A 35 3.36 10.68 -3.99
C VAL A 35 3.92 10.88 -5.41
N GLY A 36 3.70 12.05 -6.00
CA GLY A 36 4.22 12.40 -7.32
C GLY A 36 4.15 13.88 -7.61
N GLN A 37 4.89 14.32 -8.63
CA GLN A 37 4.95 15.73 -9.03
C GLN A 37 4.98 15.88 -10.56
N VAL A 38 4.52 17.04 -11.02
CA VAL A 38 4.62 17.48 -12.41
C VAL A 38 5.11 18.93 -12.44
N PHE A 39 6.23 19.16 -13.12
CA PHE A 39 6.81 20.48 -13.28
C PHE A 39 6.78 20.93 -14.74
N LYS A 40 6.25 22.13 -14.99
CA LYS A 40 6.35 22.82 -16.28
C LYS A 40 7.65 23.61 -16.27
N LEU A 41 8.71 23.09 -16.90
CA LEU A 41 10.04 23.71 -16.90
C LEU A 41 10.19 24.78 -18.00
N GLY A 42 9.29 24.76 -19.01
CA GLY A 42 9.39 25.66 -20.15
C GLY A 42 10.71 25.53 -20.88
N THR A 43 11.39 26.63 -21.17
CA THR A 43 12.66 26.68 -21.88
C THR A 43 13.88 26.93 -20.98
N LYS A 44 13.66 26.99 -19.64
CA LYS A 44 14.68 27.36 -18.65
C LYS A 44 16.00 26.58 -18.80
N TYR A 45 15.91 25.29 -19.03
CA TYR A 45 17.09 24.42 -19.16
C TYR A 45 17.51 24.25 -20.62
N SER A 46 16.56 24.14 -21.54
CA SER A 46 16.85 23.94 -22.95
C SER A 46 17.61 25.13 -23.58
N GLU A 47 17.29 26.36 -23.19
CA GLU A 47 18.06 27.53 -23.62
C GLU A 47 19.48 27.49 -23.06
N ALA A 48 19.67 27.18 -21.77
CA ALA A 48 21.00 27.10 -21.17
C ALA A 48 21.88 26.00 -21.75
N MET A 49 21.27 24.89 -22.19
CA MET A 49 21.95 23.74 -22.83
C MET A 49 22.06 23.87 -24.35
N ASN A 50 21.47 24.92 -24.92
CA ASN A 50 21.32 25.08 -26.36
C ASN A 50 20.63 23.89 -27.06
N ALA A 51 19.66 23.28 -26.36
CA ALA A 51 18.87 22.16 -26.82
C ALA A 51 17.70 22.67 -27.68
N THR A 52 17.87 22.63 -29.02
CA THR A 52 16.93 23.21 -29.97
C THR A 52 16.44 22.17 -30.97
N PHE A 53 15.31 22.45 -31.61
CA PHE A 53 14.81 21.76 -32.79
C PHE A 53 14.54 22.77 -33.92
N LEU A 54 14.46 22.32 -35.17
CA LEU A 54 14.05 23.15 -36.30
C LEU A 54 12.53 23.06 -36.45
N ASP A 55 11.88 24.22 -36.44
CA ASP A 55 10.45 24.29 -36.76
C ASP A 55 10.16 24.06 -38.26
N ASN A 56 8.88 24.07 -38.64
CA ASN A 56 8.45 23.83 -40.01
C ASN A 56 8.99 24.88 -41.03
N GLN A 57 9.54 25.99 -40.55
CA GLN A 57 10.16 27.05 -41.33
C GLN A 57 11.68 26.96 -41.33
N GLY A 58 12.24 25.93 -40.70
CA GLY A 58 13.69 25.73 -40.58
C GLY A 58 14.34 26.64 -39.51
N LYS A 59 13.58 27.29 -38.65
CA LYS A 59 14.07 28.16 -37.58
C LYS A 59 14.32 27.36 -36.31
N ALA A 60 15.50 27.54 -35.70
CA ALA A 60 15.83 26.92 -34.43
C ALA A 60 14.93 27.47 -33.30
N GLN A 61 14.29 26.55 -32.58
CA GLN A 61 13.44 26.84 -31.40
C GLN A 61 13.94 26.03 -30.22
N PRO A 62 13.96 26.60 -28.99
CA PRO A 62 14.28 25.83 -27.79
C PRO A 62 13.22 24.78 -27.51
N LEU A 63 13.63 23.62 -27.01
CA LEU A 63 12.71 22.57 -26.57
C LEU A 63 11.92 23.03 -25.35
N ILE A 64 10.61 22.83 -25.37
CA ILE A 64 9.76 23.03 -24.20
C ILE A 64 9.83 21.75 -23.36
N MET A 65 10.20 21.91 -22.09
CA MET A 65 10.48 20.80 -21.19
C MET A 65 9.42 20.67 -20.10
N GLY A 66 9.17 19.45 -19.71
CA GLY A 66 8.45 19.06 -18.51
C GLY A 66 9.26 18.06 -17.71
N CYS A 67 9.00 17.96 -16.42
CA CYS A 67 9.54 16.94 -15.56
C CYS A 67 8.42 16.39 -14.68
N TYR A 68 8.35 15.08 -14.58
CA TYR A 68 7.32 14.41 -13.77
C TYR A 68 7.90 13.13 -13.20
N GLY A 69 7.36 12.73 -12.03
CA GLY A 69 7.82 11.54 -11.34
C GLY A 69 6.81 11.03 -10.33
N ILE A 70 6.91 9.74 -10.04
CA ILE A 70 6.14 9.07 -8.99
C ILE A 70 7.12 8.39 -8.06
N GLY A 71 6.97 8.62 -6.76
CA GLY A 71 7.76 7.99 -5.71
C GLY A 71 7.17 6.63 -5.35
N ILE A 72 7.60 5.54 -6.01
CA ILE A 72 7.03 4.20 -5.81
C ILE A 72 7.11 3.76 -4.35
N SER A 73 8.29 3.82 -3.73
CA SER A 73 8.46 3.46 -2.31
C SER A 73 7.70 4.39 -1.36
N ARG A 74 7.62 5.67 -1.69
CA ARG A 74 6.81 6.64 -0.93
C ARG A 74 5.32 6.33 -1.04
N THR A 75 4.84 5.94 -2.23
CA THR A 75 3.45 5.52 -2.43
C THR A 75 3.14 4.28 -1.60
N LEU A 76 4.04 3.29 -1.58
CA LEU A 76 3.88 2.10 -0.74
C LEU A 76 3.77 2.48 0.75
N SER A 77 4.65 3.36 1.23
CA SER A 77 4.58 3.85 2.62
C SER A 77 3.27 4.57 2.92
N ALA A 78 2.77 5.39 1.97
CA ALA A 78 1.49 6.07 2.11
C ALA A 78 0.30 5.11 2.15
N ILE A 79 0.34 4.02 1.39
CA ILE A 79 -0.68 2.96 1.42
C ILE A 79 -0.71 2.32 2.82
N VAL A 80 0.45 1.95 3.37
CA VAL A 80 0.54 1.37 4.71
C VAL A 80 0.04 2.34 5.77
N GLU A 81 0.42 3.63 5.69
CA GLU A 81 -0.02 4.67 6.61
C GLU A 81 -1.54 4.87 6.62
N GLN A 82 -2.20 4.66 5.49
CA GLN A 82 -3.66 4.83 5.35
C GLN A 82 -4.46 3.55 5.57
N ASN A 83 -3.80 2.38 5.60
CA ASN A 83 -4.45 1.08 5.68
C ASN A 83 -3.81 0.23 6.78
N ASN A 84 -4.11 0.56 8.02
CA ASN A 84 -3.65 -0.16 9.20
C ASN A 84 -4.67 -0.05 10.34
N ASP A 85 -4.50 -0.89 11.35
CA ASP A 85 -5.15 -0.80 12.65
C ASP A 85 -4.13 -1.01 13.78
N GLU A 86 -4.59 -1.17 15.01
CA GLU A 86 -3.76 -1.39 16.19
C GLU A 86 -2.95 -2.72 16.16
N ASN A 87 -3.33 -3.66 15.29
CA ASN A 87 -2.70 -4.97 15.18
C ASN A 87 -1.67 -5.04 14.03
N GLY A 88 -1.75 -4.13 13.06
CA GLY A 88 -0.82 -4.08 11.93
C GLY A 88 -1.41 -3.59 10.62
N ILE A 89 -0.79 -3.98 9.52
CA ILE A 89 -1.18 -3.55 8.18
C ILE A 89 -2.49 -4.22 7.75
N ILE A 90 -3.24 -3.50 6.90
CA ILE A 90 -4.40 -4.03 6.18
C ILE A 90 -4.17 -3.79 4.68
N TRP A 91 -3.50 -4.72 4.01
CA TRP A 91 -3.16 -4.55 2.61
C TRP A 91 -4.40 -4.51 1.72
N PRO A 92 -4.56 -3.46 0.89
CA PRO A 92 -5.48 -3.52 -0.24
C PRO A 92 -5.07 -4.63 -1.22
N LYS A 93 -6.03 -5.40 -1.72
CA LYS A 93 -5.77 -6.54 -2.63
C LYS A 93 -4.90 -6.18 -3.84
N SER A 94 -5.04 -4.97 -4.37
CA SER A 94 -4.31 -4.53 -5.57
C SER A 94 -2.80 -4.32 -5.38
N VAL A 95 -2.31 -4.28 -4.14
CA VAL A 95 -0.90 -3.97 -3.82
C VAL A 95 -0.33 -4.88 -2.73
N THR A 96 -1.07 -5.91 -2.35
CA THR A 96 -0.59 -6.90 -1.37
C THR A 96 0.61 -7.68 -1.92
N PRO A 97 1.62 -7.99 -1.08
CA PRO A 97 2.76 -8.79 -1.53
C PRO A 97 2.44 -10.27 -1.73
N PHE A 98 1.40 -10.78 -1.07
CA PHE A 98 0.85 -12.13 -1.21
C PHE A 98 -0.66 -12.08 -1.08
N ASP A 99 -1.36 -13.00 -1.72
CA ASP A 99 -2.82 -13.08 -1.69
C ASP A 99 -3.34 -13.62 -0.36
N LEU A 100 -2.65 -14.62 0.18
CA LEU A 100 -3.06 -15.24 1.43
C LEU A 100 -1.89 -15.71 2.30
N HIS A 101 -2.15 -15.80 3.61
CA HIS A 101 -1.26 -16.36 4.61
C HIS A 101 -1.77 -17.74 5.05
N LEU A 102 -1.10 -18.80 4.65
CA LEU A 102 -1.37 -20.16 5.12
C LEU A 102 -0.57 -20.44 6.38
N ILE A 103 -1.22 -20.86 7.45
CA ILE A 103 -0.59 -21.11 8.75
C ILE A 103 -0.89 -22.54 9.20
N THR A 104 0.15 -23.35 9.40
CA THR A 104 0.05 -24.61 10.13
C THR A 104 0.33 -24.36 11.60
N ILE A 105 -0.67 -24.53 12.50
CA ILE A 105 -0.55 -24.21 13.92
C ILE A 105 0.51 -25.06 14.59
N ASN A 106 0.49 -26.37 14.39
CA ASN A 106 1.45 -27.28 15.01
C ASN A 106 2.09 -28.21 13.97
N PRO A 107 3.20 -27.80 13.34
CA PRO A 107 3.87 -28.61 12.32
C PRO A 107 4.55 -29.87 12.86
N LYS A 108 4.51 -30.11 14.19
CA LYS A 108 4.96 -31.39 14.80
C LYS A 108 3.90 -32.47 14.76
N LYS A 109 2.64 -32.11 14.50
CA LYS A 109 1.56 -33.04 14.26
C LYS A 109 1.49 -33.36 12.78
N ASP A 110 1.54 -34.65 12.44
CA ASP A 110 1.61 -35.10 11.06
C ASP A 110 0.36 -34.70 10.27
N ASP A 111 -0.84 -34.83 10.88
CA ASP A 111 -2.12 -34.40 10.29
C ASP A 111 -2.11 -32.95 9.85
N GLN A 112 -1.63 -32.05 10.70
CA GLN A 112 -1.60 -30.62 10.37
C GLN A 112 -0.51 -30.26 9.36
N ARG A 113 0.67 -30.90 9.49
CA ARG A 113 1.78 -30.66 8.57
C ARG A 113 1.41 -31.14 7.16
N GLU A 114 0.95 -32.38 7.03
CA GLU A 114 0.62 -32.97 5.73
C GLU A 114 -0.50 -32.19 5.02
N LEU A 115 -1.54 -31.81 5.76
CA LEU A 115 -2.61 -30.97 5.20
C LEU A 115 -2.10 -29.57 4.80
N GLY A 116 -1.23 -28.95 5.62
CA GLY A 116 -0.64 -27.66 5.30
C GLY A 116 0.21 -27.69 4.03
N ASP A 117 1.09 -28.70 3.93
CA ASP A 117 1.94 -28.90 2.75
C ASP A 117 1.12 -29.19 1.49
N GLN A 118 0.06 -29.99 1.61
CA GLN A 118 -0.85 -30.30 0.51
C GLN A 118 -1.60 -29.03 0.05
N LEU A 119 -2.14 -28.24 0.99
CA LEU A 119 -2.84 -27.01 0.66
C LEU A 119 -1.90 -25.97 0.05
N TYR A 120 -0.67 -25.86 0.55
CA TYR A 120 0.33 -24.98 -0.05
C TYR A 120 0.58 -25.35 -1.51
N ALA A 121 0.85 -26.63 -1.80
CA ALA A 121 1.08 -27.09 -3.16
C ALA A 121 -0.13 -26.84 -4.09
N GLN A 122 -1.34 -27.03 -3.58
CA GLN A 122 -2.58 -26.82 -4.37
C GLN A 122 -2.88 -25.33 -4.61
N LEU A 123 -2.72 -24.49 -3.60
CA LEU A 123 -3.12 -23.07 -3.66
C LEU A 123 -2.08 -22.22 -4.35
N ASN A 124 -0.78 -22.53 -4.20
CA ASN A 124 0.32 -21.74 -4.75
C ASN A 124 0.38 -21.71 -6.30
N ASP A 125 -0.35 -22.61 -6.96
CA ASP A 125 -0.52 -22.56 -8.42
C ASP A 125 -1.52 -21.48 -8.88
N LYS A 126 -2.32 -20.92 -7.95
CA LYS A 126 -3.43 -20.01 -8.26
C LYS A 126 -3.41 -18.70 -7.49
N PHE A 127 -2.74 -18.68 -6.37
CA PHE A 127 -2.59 -17.55 -5.46
C PHE A 127 -1.13 -17.40 -5.06
N ASP A 128 -0.70 -16.20 -4.80
CA ASP A 128 0.58 -15.95 -4.14
C ASP A 128 0.43 -16.25 -2.64
N VAL A 129 1.01 -17.38 -2.18
CA VAL A 129 0.83 -17.90 -0.82
C VAL A 129 2.06 -17.68 0.03
N LEU A 130 1.91 -16.98 1.16
CA LEU A 130 2.90 -16.98 2.23
C LEU A 130 2.59 -18.14 3.18
N TYR A 131 3.49 -19.12 3.29
CA TYR A 131 3.30 -20.29 4.16
C TYR A 131 4.11 -20.20 5.45
N ASP A 132 3.43 -20.23 6.60
CA ASP A 132 4.04 -20.27 7.93
C ASP A 132 3.99 -21.68 8.53
N ASP A 133 5.04 -22.45 8.29
CA ASP A 133 5.31 -23.77 8.85
C ASP A 133 6.27 -23.75 10.06
N ARG A 134 6.60 -22.56 10.57
CA ARG A 134 7.53 -22.39 11.69
C ARG A 134 7.06 -23.15 12.95
N LYS A 135 8.03 -23.62 13.74
CA LYS A 135 7.78 -24.28 15.03
C LYS A 135 7.58 -23.27 16.16
N GLU A 136 6.66 -22.32 15.95
CA GLU A 136 6.32 -21.26 16.89
C GLU A 136 4.95 -21.49 17.54
N ARG A 137 4.67 -20.74 18.60
CA ARG A 137 3.37 -20.76 19.29
C ARG A 137 2.31 -20.11 18.39
N ALA A 138 1.09 -20.65 18.42
CA ALA A 138 -0.02 -20.13 17.62
C ALA A 138 -0.24 -18.60 17.79
N GLY A 139 -0.15 -18.10 19.03
CA GLY A 139 -0.28 -16.66 19.30
C GLY A 139 0.79 -15.80 18.62
N VAL A 140 2.04 -16.29 18.53
CA VAL A 140 3.13 -15.60 17.80
C VAL A 140 2.78 -15.54 16.31
N LYS A 141 2.41 -16.67 15.72
CA LYS A 141 2.03 -16.74 14.30
C LYS A 141 0.86 -15.83 13.96
N PHE A 142 -0.15 -15.76 14.84
CA PHE A 142 -1.31 -14.90 14.62
C PHE A 142 -0.96 -13.42 14.73
N ASN A 143 -0.14 -13.04 15.70
CA ASN A 143 0.33 -11.67 15.83
C ASN A 143 1.19 -11.26 14.62
N ASP A 144 2.09 -12.13 14.17
CA ASP A 144 2.88 -11.89 12.96
C ASP A 144 1.99 -11.76 11.72
N ALA A 145 0.96 -12.61 11.59
CA ALA A 145 0.03 -12.56 10.47
C ALA A 145 -0.81 -11.28 10.47
N ASP A 146 -1.29 -10.82 11.62
CA ASP A 146 -2.03 -9.57 11.73
C ASP A 146 -1.10 -8.36 11.49
N LEU A 147 0.17 -8.42 11.94
CA LEU A 147 1.17 -7.39 11.67
C LEU A 147 1.51 -7.30 10.17
N ILE A 148 1.75 -8.44 9.50
CA ILE A 148 2.00 -8.53 8.06
C ILE A 148 0.78 -8.05 7.27
N GLY A 149 -0.43 -8.43 7.70
CA GLY A 149 -1.69 -7.88 7.23
C GLY A 149 -2.17 -8.33 5.85
N LEU A 150 -1.84 -9.55 5.40
CA LEU A 150 -2.33 -10.10 4.14
C LEU A 150 -3.85 -10.21 4.14
N PRO A 151 -4.53 -10.04 2.98
CA PRO A 151 -5.99 -9.97 2.89
C PRO A 151 -6.71 -11.18 3.45
N LEU A 152 -6.19 -12.37 3.20
CA LEU A 152 -6.78 -13.64 3.63
C LEU A 152 -5.79 -14.44 4.47
N ARG A 153 -6.29 -15.10 5.51
CA ARG A 153 -5.53 -16.04 6.35
C ARG A 153 -6.24 -17.38 6.39
N VAL A 154 -5.54 -18.45 6.01
CA VAL A 154 -6.01 -19.83 6.10
C VAL A 154 -5.25 -20.54 7.20
N VAL A 155 -5.95 -21.13 8.16
CA VAL A 155 -5.36 -21.77 9.34
C VAL A 155 -5.65 -23.25 9.38
N VAL A 156 -4.60 -24.05 9.33
CA VAL A 156 -4.63 -25.49 9.56
C VAL A 156 -4.47 -25.76 11.06
N GLY A 157 -5.55 -26.13 11.70
CA GLY A 157 -5.65 -26.27 13.15
C GLY A 157 -6.05 -27.65 13.62
N LYS A 158 -6.81 -27.71 14.72
CA LYS A 158 -7.19 -28.97 15.39
C LYS A 158 -8.11 -29.86 14.56
N ARG A 159 -8.83 -29.30 13.57
CA ARG A 159 -9.76 -30.02 12.71
C ARG A 159 -9.14 -30.47 11.39
N ALA A 160 -7.79 -30.51 11.33
CA ALA A 160 -7.06 -30.95 10.14
C ALA A 160 -7.43 -32.40 9.73
N GLU A 161 -7.63 -33.29 10.69
CA GLU A 161 -8.08 -34.68 10.44
C GLU A 161 -9.46 -34.74 9.77
N GLU A 162 -10.32 -33.75 10.01
CA GLU A 162 -11.63 -33.63 9.39
C GLU A 162 -11.58 -32.92 8.03
N GLY A 163 -10.40 -32.47 7.60
CA GLY A 163 -10.24 -31.67 6.39
C GLY A 163 -10.87 -30.26 6.50
N VAL A 164 -10.93 -29.68 7.70
CA VAL A 164 -11.53 -28.36 7.93
C VAL A 164 -10.47 -27.37 8.34
N VAL A 165 -10.50 -26.20 7.69
CA VAL A 165 -9.61 -25.06 7.94
C VAL A 165 -10.42 -23.82 8.31
N GLU A 166 -9.82 -22.88 9.04
CA GLU A 166 -10.40 -21.57 9.29
C GLU A 166 -9.88 -20.58 8.24
N VAL A 167 -10.77 -19.84 7.60
CA VAL A 167 -10.44 -18.73 6.71
C VAL A 167 -10.85 -17.43 7.41
N LYS A 168 -9.91 -16.50 7.56
CA LYS A 168 -10.17 -15.17 8.14
C LYS A 168 -9.84 -14.07 7.15
N GLN A 169 -10.73 -13.10 7.02
CA GLN A 169 -10.51 -11.87 6.28
C GLN A 169 -9.86 -10.81 7.20
N ARG A 170 -8.76 -10.21 6.73
CA ARG A 170 -8.03 -9.19 7.53
C ARG A 170 -8.80 -7.89 7.69
N LEU A 171 -9.53 -7.47 6.63
CA LEU A 171 -10.20 -6.17 6.56
C LEU A 171 -11.33 -6.02 7.59
N ASN A 172 -12.17 -7.05 7.73
CA ASN A 172 -13.37 -6.99 8.58
C ASN A 172 -13.31 -7.93 9.80
N GLY A 173 -12.26 -8.77 9.86
CA GLY A 173 -12.07 -9.74 10.93
C GLY A 173 -13.02 -10.95 10.88
N GLU A 174 -13.87 -11.06 9.85
CA GLU A 174 -14.75 -12.21 9.67
C GLU A 174 -13.95 -13.50 9.48
N SER A 175 -14.36 -14.56 10.16
CA SER A 175 -13.77 -15.89 10.01
C SER A 175 -14.84 -16.95 9.84
N GLU A 176 -14.53 -17.95 9.00
CA GLU A 176 -15.41 -19.05 8.69
C GLU A 176 -14.63 -20.38 8.60
N GLU A 177 -15.25 -21.46 9.04
CA GLU A 177 -14.69 -22.80 8.89
C GLU A 177 -15.11 -23.40 7.56
N ILE A 178 -14.15 -23.77 6.74
CA ILE A 178 -14.35 -24.24 5.37
C ILE A 178 -13.74 -25.64 5.22
N HIS A 179 -14.45 -26.55 4.58
CA HIS A 179 -13.87 -27.84 4.20
C HIS A 179 -12.93 -27.67 3.01
N VAL A 180 -11.79 -28.37 3.02
CA VAL A 180 -10.73 -28.20 2.02
C VAL A 180 -11.18 -28.42 0.57
N ASN A 181 -12.22 -29.24 0.36
CA ASN A 181 -12.79 -29.45 -0.98
C ASN A 181 -13.46 -28.20 -1.56
N ASP A 182 -13.96 -27.30 -0.70
CA ASP A 182 -14.66 -26.08 -1.09
C ASP A 182 -13.76 -24.85 -0.99
N LEU A 183 -12.59 -24.99 -0.35
CA LEU A 183 -11.69 -23.90 0.01
C LEU A 183 -11.28 -23.05 -1.20
N GLU A 184 -10.89 -23.68 -2.30
CA GLU A 184 -10.44 -22.95 -3.49
C GLU A 184 -11.54 -22.07 -4.09
N ASN A 185 -12.77 -22.59 -4.19
CA ASN A 185 -13.89 -21.81 -4.70
C ASN A 185 -14.25 -20.68 -3.74
N TYR A 186 -14.28 -20.96 -2.45
CA TYR A 186 -14.52 -19.95 -1.42
C TYR A 186 -13.49 -18.81 -1.46
N LEU A 187 -12.20 -19.13 -1.59
CA LEU A 187 -11.14 -18.12 -1.71
C LEU A 187 -11.29 -17.27 -2.98
N LYS A 188 -11.68 -17.87 -4.12
CA LYS A 188 -11.93 -17.13 -5.37
C LYS A 188 -13.10 -16.16 -5.27
N ASP A 189 -14.15 -16.53 -4.54
CA ASP A 189 -15.33 -15.68 -4.34
C ASP A 189 -15.00 -14.47 -3.44
N LEU A 190 -14.03 -14.63 -2.54
CA LEU A 190 -13.53 -13.56 -1.68
C LEU A 190 -12.49 -12.66 -2.35
N TYR A 191 -11.78 -13.18 -3.37
CA TYR A 191 -10.67 -12.50 -4.04
C TYR A 191 -11.09 -11.86 -5.35
#